data_bf6195cdc1ce2dddc423491c9e61cc24
#
_entry.id   bf6195cdc1ce2dddc423491c9e61cc24
#
_cell.length_a   1.000
_cell.length_b   1.000
_cell.length_c   1.000
_cell.angle_alpha   90.00
_cell.angle_beta   90.00
_cell.angle_gamma   90.00
#
_symmetry.space_group_name_H-M   'P 1'
#
loop_
_entity.id
_entity.type
_entity.pdbx_description
1 polymer ?
#
loop_
_entity_poly.entity_id
_entity_poly.type
_entity_poly.pdbx_seq_one_letter_code
_entity_poly.pdbx_strand_id
1 'polypeptide(L)'
;SFFYHIRLNALIGKNYRSLNLIKMTETVHTPVLPEGHPVWIYFQEKEIINSLLEEIKAVNPLKDLPKYTNIFNQLLTIEKRFARKENQLFPFLEKKGWVGPSQGMWSFHDNLREQFRLIQYYLKMNNPERIATNTPFLVEGIYRLIGVEDTVLFPNALDILTEEDWIQMRKGEEEIGWMLSQTPPPFP
;
A
#
# COMPACT_ATOMS: atom_id res chain seq x y z
N SER A 1 2.46 -8.70 22.66
CA SER A 1 3.58 -9.26 22.69
C SER A 1 3.75 -10.43 21.72
N PHE A 2 4.87 -11.10 21.72
CA PHE A 2 5.38 -12.03 20.69
C PHE A 2 4.41 -13.14 20.25
N PHE A 3 3.59 -13.66 21.14
CA PHE A 3 2.63 -14.74 20.85
C PHE A 3 1.40 -14.29 20.07
N TYR A 4 1.07 -13.01 20.10
CA TYR A 4 -0.07 -12.47 19.34
C TYR A 4 0.27 -12.33 17.84
N HIS A 5 1.52 -12.00 17.53
CA HIS A 5 2.02 -11.90 16.16
C HIS A 5 2.09 -13.25 15.44
N ILE A 6 2.42 -14.33 16.18
CA ILE A 6 2.48 -15.70 15.61
C ILE A 6 1.07 -16.22 15.28
N ARG A 7 0.05 -15.89 16.08
CA ARG A 7 -1.34 -16.30 15.80
C ARG A 7 -1.95 -15.56 14.63
N LEU A 8 -1.68 -14.27 14.46
CA LEU A 8 -2.19 -13.48 13.34
C LEU A 8 -1.56 -13.94 12.01
N ASN A 9 -0.26 -14.22 11.99
CA ASN A 9 0.43 -14.76 10.83
C ASN A 9 -0.03 -16.19 10.49
N ALA A 10 -0.42 -16.99 11.48
CA ALA A 10 -0.95 -18.32 11.27
C ALA A 10 -2.39 -18.32 10.72
N LEU A 11 -3.22 -17.34 11.13
CA LEU A 11 -4.58 -17.18 10.60
C LEU A 11 -4.58 -16.64 9.15
N ILE A 12 -3.73 -15.65 8.88
CA ILE A 12 -3.57 -15.11 7.52
C ILE A 12 -2.95 -16.17 6.60
N GLY A 13 -1.95 -16.93 7.07
CA GLY A 13 -1.28 -17.96 6.29
C GLY A 13 -2.16 -19.20 6.00
N LYS A 14 -3.06 -19.58 6.90
CA LYS A 14 -3.97 -20.72 6.68
C LYS A 14 -5.10 -20.38 5.71
N ASN A 15 -5.66 -19.18 5.78
CA ASN A 15 -6.68 -18.75 4.82
C ASN A 15 -6.09 -18.49 3.42
N TYR A 16 -4.84 -18.04 3.34
CA TYR A 16 -4.16 -17.80 2.07
C TYR A 16 -3.90 -19.07 1.26
N ARG A 17 -3.56 -20.18 1.93
CA ARG A 17 -3.35 -21.47 1.24
C ARG A 17 -4.66 -22.12 0.75
N SER A 18 -5.76 -21.95 1.47
CA SER A 18 -7.06 -22.48 1.04
C SER A 18 -7.72 -21.63 -0.06
N LEU A 19 -7.49 -20.32 -0.07
CA LEU A 19 -7.98 -19.42 -1.11
C LEU A 19 -7.22 -19.57 -2.44
N ASN A 20 -5.91 -19.87 -2.40
CA ASN A 20 -5.12 -20.09 -3.62
C ASN A 20 -5.46 -21.39 -4.38
N LEU A 21 -6.08 -22.37 -3.74
CA LEU A 21 -6.46 -23.63 -4.39
C LEU A 21 -7.83 -23.57 -5.09
N ILE A 22 -8.66 -22.58 -4.81
CA ILE A 22 -10.03 -22.48 -5.33
C ILE A 22 -10.19 -21.42 -6.44
N LYS A 23 -9.23 -20.49 -6.62
CA LYS A 23 -9.38 -19.36 -7.56
C LYS A 23 -8.27 -19.18 -8.59
N MET A 24 -7.71 -20.27 -9.11
CA MET A 24 -6.75 -20.16 -10.23
C MET A 24 -7.41 -20.01 -11.62
N THR A 25 -8.70 -19.77 -11.70
CA THR A 25 -9.41 -19.66 -13.01
C THR A 25 -10.37 -18.48 -13.14
N GLU A 26 -10.51 -17.61 -12.14
CA GLU A 26 -11.25 -16.35 -12.34
C GLU A 26 -10.27 -15.22 -12.62
N THR A 27 -10.31 -14.69 -13.82
CA THR A 27 -9.74 -13.39 -14.15
C THR A 27 -10.28 -12.38 -13.14
N VAL A 28 -9.41 -11.83 -12.30
CA VAL A 28 -9.78 -10.71 -11.40
C VAL A 28 -10.22 -9.56 -12.30
N HIS A 29 -11.53 -9.45 -12.54
CA HIS A 29 -12.10 -8.28 -13.18
C HIS A 29 -11.87 -7.09 -12.26
N THR A 30 -10.86 -6.28 -12.56
CA THR A 30 -10.74 -4.96 -11.95
C THR A 30 -12.01 -4.20 -12.25
N PRO A 31 -12.78 -3.77 -11.25
CA PRO A 31 -14.04 -3.06 -11.51
C PRO A 31 -13.74 -1.79 -12.30
N VAL A 32 -14.57 -1.51 -13.32
CA VAL A 32 -14.49 -0.25 -14.05
C VAL A 32 -15.06 0.84 -13.15
N LEU A 33 -14.17 1.63 -12.53
CA LEU A 33 -14.53 2.73 -11.65
C LEU A 33 -14.45 4.05 -12.41
N PRO A 34 -15.32 5.02 -12.08
CA PRO A 34 -15.20 6.38 -12.63
C PRO A 34 -13.84 7.00 -12.28
N GLU A 35 -13.32 7.81 -13.19
CA GLU A 35 -12.12 8.60 -12.91
C GLU A 35 -12.36 9.51 -11.69
N GLY A 36 -11.35 9.65 -10.86
CA GLY A 36 -11.44 10.42 -9.63
C GLY A 36 -12.05 9.69 -8.43
N HIS A 37 -12.67 8.51 -8.62
CA HIS A 37 -13.12 7.67 -7.52
C HIS A 37 -11.93 7.28 -6.61
N PRO A 38 -12.04 7.31 -5.26
CA PRO A 38 -10.92 7.00 -4.37
C PRO A 38 -10.20 5.69 -4.69
N VAL A 39 -10.92 4.60 -4.99
CA VAL A 39 -10.29 3.32 -5.35
C VAL A 39 -9.64 3.36 -6.74
N TRP A 40 -10.20 4.11 -7.69
CA TRP A 40 -9.54 4.33 -8.99
C TRP A 40 -8.18 5.02 -8.80
N ILE A 41 -8.10 6.01 -7.92
CA ILE A 41 -6.84 6.70 -7.59
C ILE A 41 -5.83 5.71 -7.00
N TYR A 42 -6.25 4.83 -6.09
CA TYR A 42 -5.37 3.77 -5.56
C TYR A 42 -4.85 2.84 -6.66
N PHE A 43 -5.65 2.55 -7.68
CA PHE A 43 -5.19 1.75 -8.82
C PHE A 43 -4.17 2.50 -9.69
N GLN A 44 -4.35 3.81 -9.93
CA GLN A 44 -3.36 4.61 -10.65
C GLN A 44 -2.03 4.67 -9.88
N GLU A 45 -2.09 4.87 -8.58
CA GLU A 45 -0.91 4.87 -7.72
C GLU A 45 -0.20 3.49 -7.69
N LYS A 46 -0.96 2.40 -7.77
CA LYS A 46 -0.38 1.05 -7.84
C LYS A 46 0.54 0.90 -9.07
N GLU A 47 0.16 1.45 -10.21
CA GLU A 47 1.00 1.41 -11.41
C GLU A 47 2.32 2.18 -11.20
N ILE A 48 2.25 3.34 -10.54
CA ILE A 48 3.46 4.11 -10.17
C ILE A 48 4.32 3.31 -9.20
N ILE A 49 3.72 2.72 -8.16
CA ILE A 49 4.44 1.91 -7.18
C ILE A 49 5.13 0.74 -7.86
N ASN A 50 4.43 -0.01 -8.71
CA ASN A 50 4.98 -1.16 -9.43
C ASN A 50 6.19 -0.74 -10.28
N SER A 51 6.08 0.38 -11.02
CA SER A 51 7.21 0.91 -11.80
C SER A 51 8.41 1.23 -10.92
N LEU A 52 8.20 1.94 -9.82
CA LEU A 52 9.27 2.29 -8.88
C LEU A 52 9.89 1.05 -8.20
N LEU A 53 9.09 0.02 -7.91
CA LEU A 53 9.60 -1.24 -7.36
C LEU A 53 10.47 -1.99 -8.37
N GLU A 54 10.10 -2.03 -9.65
CA GLU A 54 10.94 -2.63 -10.69
C GLU A 54 12.24 -1.82 -10.88
N GLU A 55 12.15 -0.49 -10.88
CA GLU A 55 13.32 0.37 -10.99
C GLU A 55 14.29 0.20 -9.81
N ILE A 56 13.79 0.20 -8.57
CA ILE A 56 14.66 0.09 -7.38
C ILE A 56 15.32 -1.28 -7.28
N LYS A 57 14.64 -2.34 -7.73
CA LYS A 57 15.21 -3.70 -7.82
C LYS A 57 16.36 -3.78 -8.84
N ALA A 58 16.27 -3.02 -9.93
CA ALA A 58 17.26 -3.02 -11.00
C ALA A 58 18.51 -2.20 -10.67
N VAL A 59 18.45 -1.28 -9.69
CA VAL A 59 19.57 -0.43 -9.32
C VAL A 59 20.42 -1.10 -8.23
N ASN A 60 21.73 -1.19 -8.49
CA ASN A 60 22.70 -1.60 -7.47
C ASN A 60 23.18 -0.37 -6.69
N PRO A 61 22.83 -0.20 -5.41
CA PRO A 61 23.23 0.96 -4.62
C PRO A 61 24.75 1.08 -4.40
N LEU A 62 25.50 -0.04 -4.55
CA LEU A 62 26.97 -0.01 -4.48
C LEU A 62 27.59 0.63 -5.74
N LYS A 63 26.86 0.68 -6.85
CA LYS A 63 27.36 1.23 -8.12
C LYS A 63 26.77 2.62 -8.40
N ASP A 64 25.52 2.86 -8.03
CA ASP A 64 24.80 4.09 -8.33
C ASP A 64 23.87 4.46 -7.18
N LEU A 65 24.46 4.93 -6.08
CA LEU A 65 23.73 5.39 -4.91
C LEU A 65 22.85 6.62 -5.18
N PRO A 66 23.26 7.61 -6.00
CA PRO A 66 22.42 8.73 -6.34
C PRO A 66 21.12 8.33 -7.05
N LYS A 67 21.22 7.43 -8.03
CA LYS A 67 20.04 6.90 -8.74
C LYS A 67 19.12 6.14 -7.79
N TYR A 68 19.69 5.27 -6.95
CA TYR A 68 18.92 4.57 -5.92
C TYR A 68 18.17 5.56 -5.01
N THR A 69 18.85 6.58 -4.52
CA THR A 69 18.28 7.60 -3.62
C THR A 69 17.11 8.34 -4.30
N ASN A 70 17.24 8.68 -5.58
CA ASN A 70 16.16 9.34 -6.31
C ASN A 70 14.90 8.47 -6.40
N ILE A 71 15.05 7.19 -6.75
CA ILE A 71 13.92 6.24 -6.82
C ILE A 71 13.31 6.03 -5.43
N PHE A 72 14.15 5.84 -4.43
CA PHE A 72 13.71 5.67 -3.04
C PHE A 72 12.90 6.88 -2.53
N ASN A 73 13.33 8.10 -2.83
CA ASN A 73 12.61 9.32 -2.45
C ASN A 73 11.23 9.43 -3.13
N GLN A 74 11.11 8.98 -4.37
CA GLN A 74 9.81 8.88 -5.03
C GLN A 74 8.93 7.83 -4.33
N LEU A 75 9.49 6.68 -3.97
CA LEU A 75 8.77 5.62 -3.29
C LEU A 75 8.28 6.03 -1.89
N LEU A 76 9.01 6.93 -1.18
CA LEU A 76 8.58 7.50 0.10
C LEU A 76 7.23 8.22 0.02
N THR A 77 6.82 8.70 -1.13
CA THR A 77 5.51 9.35 -1.30
C THR A 77 4.34 8.41 -1.08
N ILE A 78 4.59 7.09 -0.95
CA ILE A 78 3.60 6.07 -0.56
C ILE A 78 2.96 6.40 0.81
N GLU A 79 3.60 7.20 1.65
CA GLU A 79 3.04 7.67 2.92
C GLU A 79 1.70 8.39 2.73
N LYS A 80 1.52 9.11 1.63
CA LYS A 80 0.23 9.74 1.29
C LYS A 80 -0.89 8.70 1.10
N ARG A 81 -0.55 7.56 0.50
CA ARG A 81 -1.47 6.42 0.35
C ARG A 81 -1.82 5.81 1.71
N PHE A 82 -0.84 5.64 2.60
CA PHE A 82 -1.09 5.15 3.95
C PHE A 82 -1.99 6.12 4.73
N ALA A 83 -1.64 7.39 4.72
CA ALA A 83 -2.39 8.43 5.42
C ALA A 83 -3.85 8.53 4.94
N ARG A 84 -4.13 8.42 3.64
CA ARG A 84 -5.50 8.40 3.13
C ARG A 84 -6.28 7.19 3.60
N LYS A 85 -5.67 5.99 3.60
CA LYS A 85 -6.33 4.80 4.16
C LYS A 85 -6.64 4.98 5.64
N GLU A 86 -5.67 5.40 6.41
CA GLU A 86 -5.77 5.54 7.87
C GLU A 86 -6.73 6.64 8.29
N ASN A 87 -6.73 7.79 7.62
CA ASN A 87 -7.50 8.96 8.02
C ASN A 87 -8.85 9.11 7.29
N GLN A 88 -9.04 8.39 6.18
CA GLN A 88 -10.26 8.44 5.39
C GLN A 88 -10.92 7.06 5.29
N LEU A 89 -10.33 6.12 4.56
CA LEU A 89 -10.98 4.85 4.24
C LEU A 89 -11.34 4.03 5.49
N PHE A 90 -10.41 3.85 6.43
CA PHE A 90 -10.64 3.03 7.62
C PHE A 90 -11.75 3.60 8.52
N PRO A 91 -11.80 4.91 8.82
CA PRO A 91 -12.90 5.48 9.58
C PRO A 91 -14.29 5.28 8.92
N PHE A 92 -14.37 5.35 7.59
CA PHE A 92 -15.64 5.06 6.89
C PHE A 92 -16.04 3.58 7.04
N LEU A 93 -15.08 2.65 6.91
CA LEU A 93 -15.33 1.23 7.10
C LEU A 93 -15.75 0.89 8.54
N GLU A 94 -15.09 1.51 9.53
CA GLU A 94 -15.43 1.35 10.95
C GLU A 94 -16.86 1.80 11.24
N LYS A 95 -17.32 2.91 10.67
CA LYS A 95 -18.72 3.38 10.79
C LYS A 95 -19.72 2.36 10.25
N LYS A 96 -19.31 1.52 9.30
CA LYS A 96 -20.12 0.42 8.75
C LYS A 96 -19.92 -0.90 9.50
N GLY A 97 -19.14 -0.91 10.58
CA GLY A 97 -18.91 -2.08 11.44
C GLY A 97 -17.73 -2.97 10.99
N TRP A 98 -16.97 -2.59 9.96
CA TRP A 98 -15.79 -3.34 9.52
C TRP A 98 -14.49 -2.74 10.07
N VAL A 99 -14.07 -3.22 11.24
CA VAL A 99 -12.87 -2.75 11.97
C VAL A 99 -11.59 -3.51 11.63
N GLY A 100 -11.69 -4.61 10.87
CA GLY A 100 -10.54 -5.45 10.53
C GLY A 100 -9.39 -4.70 9.85
N PRO A 101 -9.63 -3.85 8.84
CA PRO A 101 -8.59 -3.10 8.17
C PRO A 101 -7.81 -2.17 9.10
N SER A 102 -8.49 -1.39 9.96
CA SER A 102 -7.80 -0.52 10.89
C SER A 102 -6.96 -1.28 11.92
N GLN A 103 -7.42 -2.44 12.38
CA GLN A 103 -6.66 -3.24 13.34
C GLN A 103 -5.45 -3.95 12.73
N GLY A 104 -5.57 -4.45 11.50
CA GLY A 104 -4.52 -5.25 10.84
C GLY A 104 -3.57 -4.43 9.97
N MET A 105 -4.10 -3.52 9.15
CA MET A 105 -3.30 -2.79 8.18
C MET A 105 -2.49 -1.64 8.77
N TRP A 106 -2.88 -1.06 9.92
CA TRP A 106 -2.07 -0.11 10.65
C TRP A 106 -0.70 -0.69 11.00
N SER A 107 -0.68 -1.90 11.56
CA SER A 107 0.58 -2.59 11.86
C SER A 107 1.41 -2.87 10.61
N PHE A 108 0.74 -3.12 9.49
CA PHE A 108 1.41 -3.35 8.22
C PHE A 108 2.09 -2.07 7.71
N HIS A 109 1.38 -0.94 7.75
CA HIS A 109 1.95 0.37 7.40
C HIS A 109 3.11 0.74 8.32
N ASP A 110 2.98 0.52 9.63
CA ASP A 110 4.04 0.83 10.59
C ASP A 110 5.29 -0.01 10.35
N ASN A 111 5.15 -1.29 10.03
CA ASN A 111 6.28 -2.13 9.64
C ASN A 111 6.99 -1.61 8.39
N LEU A 112 6.26 -1.13 7.39
CA LEU A 112 6.85 -0.53 6.20
C LEU A 112 7.53 0.80 6.53
N ARG A 113 6.92 1.64 7.38
CA ARG A 113 7.54 2.88 7.87
C ARG A 113 8.88 2.61 8.54
N GLU A 114 8.98 1.55 9.37
CA GLU A 114 10.25 1.16 9.99
C GLU A 114 11.30 0.73 8.95
N GLN A 115 10.91 -0.01 7.91
CA GLN A 115 11.82 -0.39 6.83
C GLN A 115 12.29 0.83 6.03
N PHE A 116 11.40 1.79 5.73
CA PHE A 116 11.79 3.06 5.12
C PHE A 116 12.77 3.84 5.98
N ARG A 117 12.51 3.98 7.29
CA ARG A 117 13.40 4.66 8.24
C ARG A 117 14.78 4.01 8.31
N LEU A 118 14.84 2.69 8.29
CA LEU A 118 16.08 1.93 8.32
C LEU A 118 16.93 2.22 7.07
N ILE A 119 16.32 2.20 5.89
CA ILE A 119 17.03 2.53 4.64
C ILE A 119 17.43 4.01 4.63
N GLN A 120 16.58 4.94 5.07
CA GLN A 120 16.94 6.35 5.22
C GLN A 120 18.16 6.55 6.15
N TYR A 121 18.21 5.80 7.25
CA TYR A 121 19.36 5.81 8.15
C TYR A 121 20.63 5.36 7.42
N TYR A 122 20.58 4.26 6.66
CA TYR A 122 21.73 3.76 5.92
C TYR A 122 22.14 4.71 4.76
N LEU A 123 21.19 5.38 4.11
CA LEU A 123 21.47 6.43 3.14
C LEU A 123 22.24 7.58 3.79
N LYS A 124 21.79 8.04 4.96
CA LYS A 124 22.48 9.10 5.74
C LYS A 124 23.89 8.69 6.17
N MET A 125 24.08 7.41 6.49
CA MET A 125 25.38 6.84 6.87
C MET A 125 26.27 6.47 5.68
N ASN A 126 25.81 6.71 4.44
CA ASN A 126 26.49 6.30 3.20
C ASN A 126 26.92 4.83 3.23
N ASN A 127 25.98 3.94 3.58
CA ASN A 127 26.22 2.51 3.72
C ASN A 127 25.44 1.69 2.65
N PRO A 128 25.94 1.62 1.41
CA PRO A 128 25.22 0.98 0.32
C PRO A 128 25.09 -0.54 0.48
N GLU A 129 25.97 -1.22 1.21
CA GLU A 129 25.88 -2.65 1.48
C GLU A 129 24.63 -2.97 2.34
N ARG A 130 24.38 -2.17 3.37
CA ARG A 130 23.19 -2.31 4.21
C ARG A 130 21.92 -1.94 3.46
N ILE A 131 21.97 -0.96 2.58
CA ILE A 131 20.87 -0.60 1.69
C ILE A 131 20.54 -1.80 0.79
N ALA A 132 21.52 -2.38 0.11
CA ALA A 132 21.34 -3.53 -0.76
C ALA A 132 20.72 -4.73 -0.03
N THR A 133 21.14 -4.98 1.22
CA THR A 133 20.64 -6.08 2.04
C THR A 133 19.18 -5.86 2.48
N ASN A 134 18.76 -4.62 2.72
CA ASN A 134 17.44 -4.31 3.28
C ASN A 134 16.39 -4.00 2.21
N THR A 135 16.77 -3.55 1.03
CA THR A 135 15.84 -3.24 -0.07
C THR A 135 14.88 -4.38 -0.42
N PRO A 136 15.29 -5.65 -0.51
CA PRO A 136 14.38 -6.75 -0.83
C PRO A 136 13.22 -6.89 0.16
N PHE A 137 13.46 -6.66 1.45
CA PHE A 137 12.41 -6.73 2.48
C PHE A 137 11.37 -5.62 2.32
N LEU A 138 11.81 -4.40 1.99
CA LEU A 138 10.91 -3.28 1.69
C LEU A 138 10.07 -3.58 0.46
N VAL A 139 10.70 -4.03 -0.61
CA VAL A 139 10.03 -4.37 -1.89
C VAL A 139 8.97 -5.45 -1.68
N GLU A 140 9.33 -6.56 -1.02
CA GLU A 140 8.40 -7.64 -0.72
C GLU A 140 7.25 -7.17 0.17
N GLY A 141 7.55 -6.36 1.19
CA GLY A 141 6.53 -5.79 2.08
C GLY A 141 5.50 -4.95 1.32
N ILE A 142 5.94 -4.11 0.38
CA ILE A 142 5.04 -3.30 -0.44
C ILE A 142 4.21 -4.18 -1.38
N TYR A 143 4.79 -5.18 -2.05
CA TYR A 143 4.01 -6.11 -2.89
C TYR A 143 2.95 -6.86 -2.10
N ARG A 144 3.27 -7.30 -0.87
CA ARG A 144 2.30 -7.95 0.00
C ARG A 144 1.17 -7.00 0.41
N LEU A 145 1.48 -5.74 0.72
CA LEU A 145 0.46 -4.73 1.02
C LEU A 145 -0.49 -4.53 -0.15
N ILE A 146 0.04 -4.31 -1.35
CA ILE A 146 -0.75 -4.14 -2.58
C ILE A 146 -1.62 -5.38 -2.83
N GLY A 147 -1.09 -6.58 -2.62
CA GLY A 147 -1.84 -7.83 -2.76
C GLY A 147 -3.05 -7.90 -1.81
N VAL A 148 -2.89 -7.50 -0.54
CA VAL A 148 -3.99 -7.45 0.43
C VAL A 148 -5.00 -6.36 0.07
N GLU A 149 -4.54 -5.20 -0.39
CA GLU A 149 -5.42 -4.14 -0.85
C GLU A 149 -6.30 -4.59 -2.02
N ASP A 150 -5.71 -5.22 -3.03
CA ASP A 150 -6.41 -5.65 -4.24
C ASP A 150 -7.36 -6.81 -4.01
N THR A 151 -7.02 -7.75 -3.13
CA THR A 151 -7.78 -8.99 -2.95
C THR A 151 -8.75 -8.94 -1.76
N VAL A 152 -8.53 -8.07 -0.81
CA VAL A 152 -9.34 -8.01 0.41
C VAL A 152 -9.91 -6.61 0.65
N LEU A 153 -9.05 -5.57 0.74
CA LEU A 153 -9.49 -4.26 1.19
C LEU A 153 -10.47 -3.62 0.20
N PHE A 154 -10.03 -3.39 -1.03
CA PHE A 154 -10.83 -2.64 -2.00
C PHE A 154 -12.10 -3.36 -2.46
N PRO A 155 -12.11 -4.68 -2.75
CA PRO A 155 -13.34 -5.37 -3.08
C PRO A 155 -14.39 -5.27 -1.98
N ASN A 156 -14.02 -5.52 -0.73
CA ASN A 156 -14.97 -5.42 0.38
C ASN A 156 -15.38 -3.96 0.66
N ALA A 157 -14.48 -2.99 0.52
CA ALA A 157 -14.84 -1.59 0.69
C ALA A 157 -15.86 -1.12 -0.36
N LEU A 158 -15.71 -1.56 -1.60
CA LEU A 158 -16.67 -1.26 -2.67
C LEU A 158 -18.05 -1.87 -2.40
N ASP A 159 -18.12 -3.03 -1.77
CA ASP A 159 -19.39 -3.67 -1.39
C ASP A 159 -20.05 -3.01 -0.16
N ILE A 160 -19.26 -2.47 0.76
CA ILE A 160 -19.73 -1.94 2.06
C ILE A 160 -20.13 -0.47 1.97
N LEU A 161 -19.34 0.34 1.25
CA LEU A 161 -19.50 1.80 1.22
C LEU A 161 -20.45 2.24 0.12
N THR A 162 -21.25 3.27 0.46
CA THR A 162 -22.19 3.90 -0.50
C THR A 162 -21.47 4.94 -1.36
N GLU A 163 -22.10 5.35 -2.45
CA GLU A 163 -21.60 6.44 -3.31
C GLU A 163 -21.38 7.73 -2.50
N GLU A 164 -22.30 8.08 -1.60
CA GLU A 164 -22.16 9.25 -0.74
C GLU A 164 -20.93 9.13 0.19
N ASP A 165 -20.66 7.94 0.74
CA ASP A 165 -19.44 7.71 1.54
C ASP A 165 -18.18 7.98 0.71
N TRP A 166 -18.13 7.54 -0.56
CA TRP A 166 -17.02 7.77 -1.47
C TRP A 166 -16.84 9.25 -1.84
N ILE A 167 -17.94 9.98 -2.07
CA ILE A 167 -17.92 11.42 -2.34
C ILE A 167 -17.34 12.18 -1.14
N GLN A 168 -17.80 11.88 0.06
CA GLN A 168 -17.31 12.51 1.27
C GLN A 168 -15.83 12.18 1.53
N MET A 169 -15.44 10.92 1.33
CA MET A 169 -14.06 10.49 1.45
C MET A 169 -13.15 11.23 0.47
N ARG A 170 -13.54 11.34 -0.80
CA ARG A 170 -12.76 12.01 -1.83
C ARG A 170 -12.45 13.48 -1.48
N LYS A 171 -13.44 14.19 -0.89
CA LYS A 171 -13.24 15.55 -0.39
C LYS A 171 -12.21 15.62 0.73
N GLY A 172 -12.25 14.66 1.68
CA GLY A 172 -11.30 14.61 2.78
C GLY A 172 -9.88 14.23 2.37
N GLU A 173 -9.70 13.58 1.22
CA GLU A 173 -8.39 13.21 0.69
C GLU A 173 -7.59 14.40 0.13
N GLU A 174 -8.24 15.51 -0.21
CA GLU A 174 -7.58 16.68 -0.81
C GLU A 174 -6.52 17.31 0.10
N GLU A 175 -6.73 17.30 1.40
CA GLU A 175 -5.77 17.81 2.38
C GLU A 175 -4.55 16.90 2.55
N ILE A 176 -4.71 15.61 2.31
CA ILE A 176 -3.65 14.60 2.44
C ILE A 176 -2.81 14.55 1.16
N GLY A 177 -3.45 14.60 0.02
CA GLY A 177 -2.84 14.53 -1.30
C GLY A 177 -2.56 13.09 -1.77
N TRP A 178 -1.89 12.97 -2.91
CA TRP A 178 -1.69 11.74 -3.67
C TRP A 178 -0.24 11.55 -4.09
N MET A 179 0.11 10.32 -4.48
CA MET A 179 1.40 10.03 -5.11
C MET A 179 1.46 10.54 -6.57
N LEU A 180 0.32 10.85 -7.17
CA LEU A 180 0.22 11.33 -8.55
C LEU A 180 0.89 12.70 -8.71
N SER A 181 1.51 12.93 -9.86
CA SER A 181 2.14 14.21 -10.21
C SER A 181 1.14 15.33 -10.45
N GLN A 182 -0.10 14.98 -10.78
CA GLN A 182 -1.21 15.90 -10.97
C GLN A 182 -2.34 15.54 -10.01
N THR A 183 -3.13 16.55 -9.63
CA THR A 183 -4.35 16.33 -8.86
C THR A 183 -5.29 15.41 -9.64
N PRO A 184 -5.81 14.33 -9.02
CA PRO A 184 -6.78 13.48 -9.68
C PRO A 184 -8.01 14.25 -10.13
N PRO A 185 -8.70 13.78 -11.18
CA PRO A 185 -9.99 14.35 -11.58
C PRO A 185 -10.96 14.45 -10.41
N PRO A 186 -11.88 15.41 -10.39
CA PRO A 186 -12.92 15.46 -9.38
C PRO A 186 -13.78 14.20 -9.46
N PHE A 187 -14.31 13.79 -8.32
CA PHE A 187 -15.33 12.75 -8.21
C PHE A 187 -16.62 13.42 -7.71
N PRO A 188 -17.75 13.17 -8.38
CA PRO A 188 -19.00 13.91 -8.15
C PRO A 188 -19.45 13.82 -6.69
#